data_1dcfb7f70bada1cc63cc519e4ff96212
#
_entry.id   1dcfb7f70bada1cc63cc519e4ff96212
#
_cell.length_a   1.000
_cell.length_b   1.000
_cell.length_c   1.000
_cell.angle_alpha   90.00
_cell.angle_beta   90.00
_cell.angle_gamma   90.00
#
_symmetry.space_group_name_H-M   'P 1'
#
loop_
_entity.id
_entity.type
_entity.pdbx_description
1 polymer ?
#
loop_
_entity_poly.entity_id
_entity_poly.type
_entity_poly.pdbx_seq_one_letter_code
_entity_poly.pdbx_strand_id
1 'polypeptide(L)'
;GQAVSKIVLDSTLFAGPSWEPTWERSEQTQGYMSEVTALQVDGDRRNPAAATSPRSTTPVANAGKFFKTALGTSAAAAVISEAKMPPGMKQIASVYSQPISQWVKYMLLTSDNTQAEYLARLVSLKQGFDGSFNSLNAAIKMGLNATMLSSANLTIKDGSGLSDFNSITPKY
;
A
#
# COMPACT_ATOMS: atom_id res chain seq x y z
N GLY A 1 27.45 -7.14 -18.55
CA GLY A 1 26.98 -6.93 -17.19
C GLY A 1 26.86 -8.27 -16.47
N GLN A 2 26.81 -8.26 -15.16
CA GLN A 2 26.65 -9.48 -14.37
C GLN A 2 25.21 -10.02 -14.53
N ALA A 3 25.06 -11.34 -14.73
CA ALA A 3 23.75 -11.96 -14.85
C ALA A 3 23.05 -12.02 -13.47
N VAL A 4 21.77 -11.72 -13.46
CA VAL A 4 20.89 -11.84 -12.29
C VAL A 4 20.18 -13.18 -12.38
N SER A 5 20.42 -14.08 -11.43
CA SER A 5 19.81 -15.42 -11.41
C SER A 5 18.51 -15.46 -10.58
N LYS A 6 18.36 -14.55 -9.62
CA LYS A 6 17.20 -14.52 -8.70
C LYS A 6 16.81 -13.10 -8.34
N ILE A 7 15.50 -12.85 -8.29
CA ILE A 7 14.86 -11.63 -7.77
C ILE A 7 14.00 -12.05 -6.59
N VAL A 8 14.30 -11.51 -5.41
CA VAL A 8 13.50 -11.74 -4.20
C VAL A 8 12.72 -10.48 -3.91
N LEU A 9 11.41 -10.61 -3.79
CA LEU A 9 10.48 -9.52 -3.50
C LEU A 9 10.16 -9.56 -2.00
N ASP A 10 10.47 -8.48 -1.30
CA ASP A 10 10.08 -8.31 0.10
C ASP A 10 8.95 -7.28 0.18
N SER A 11 7.76 -7.77 0.53
CA SER A 11 6.55 -6.96 0.75
C SER A 11 6.12 -6.95 2.21
N THR A 12 7.00 -7.30 3.15
CA THR A 12 6.68 -7.58 4.55
C THR A 12 6.62 -6.35 5.46
N LEU A 13 6.69 -5.12 4.90
CA LEU A 13 6.62 -3.90 5.69
C LEU A 13 5.29 -3.74 6.44
N PHE A 14 4.18 -4.14 5.84
CA PHE A 14 2.86 -4.11 6.44
C PHE A 14 2.48 -5.50 6.95
N ALA A 15 2.03 -5.59 8.20
CA ALA A 15 1.52 -6.84 8.77
C ALA A 15 0.05 -7.08 8.37
N GLY A 16 -0.39 -8.33 8.55
CA GLY A 16 -1.75 -8.75 8.31
C GLY A 16 -2.13 -8.89 6.83
N PRO A 17 -3.43 -9.03 6.54
CA PRO A 17 -3.91 -9.21 5.18
C PRO A 17 -3.75 -7.95 4.33
N SER A 18 -3.65 -8.14 3.02
CA SER A 18 -3.59 -7.06 2.02
C SER A 18 -4.97 -6.53 1.61
N TRP A 19 -6.03 -7.26 1.95
CA TRP A 19 -7.43 -6.91 1.70
C TRP A 19 -8.19 -6.83 3.02
N GLU A 20 -8.94 -5.75 3.24
CA GLU A 20 -9.80 -5.63 4.41
C GLU A 20 -11.04 -6.50 4.20
N PRO A 21 -11.39 -7.40 5.16
CA PRO A 21 -12.46 -8.38 4.95
C PRO A 21 -13.85 -7.81 4.70
N THR A 22 -14.10 -6.55 5.07
CA THR A 22 -15.38 -5.88 4.88
C THR A 22 -15.53 -5.20 3.51
N TRP A 23 -14.46 -5.17 2.70
CA TRP A 23 -14.54 -4.62 1.35
C TRP A 23 -15.15 -5.61 0.36
N GLU A 24 -15.97 -5.08 -0.54
CA GLU A 24 -16.51 -5.87 -1.64
C GLU A 24 -15.43 -6.16 -2.69
N ARG A 25 -15.29 -7.42 -3.11
CA ARG A 25 -14.31 -7.80 -4.15
C ARG A 25 -14.56 -7.16 -5.51
N SER A 26 -15.77 -6.69 -5.76
CA SER A 26 -16.11 -5.90 -6.95
C SER A 26 -15.30 -4.61 -7.06
N GLU A 27 -14.90 -4.00 -5.94
CA GLU A 27 -14.06 -2.80 -5.91
C GLU A 27 -12.74 -2.98 -6.66
N GLN A 28 -12.18 -4.19 -6.61
CA GLN A 28 -10.95 -4.55 -7.30
C GLN A 28 -11.15 -4.62 -8.83
N THR A 29 -12.19 -5.28 -9.27
CA THR A 29 -12.50 -5.44 -10.70
C THR A 29 -13.02 -4.17 -11.35
N GLN A 30 -13.72 -3.33 -10.59
CA GLN A 30 -14.16 -2.01 -11.01
C GLN A 30 -13.01 -0.97 -10.98
N GLY A 31 -11.92 -1.27 -10.28
CA GLY A 31 -10.72 -0.46 -10.30
C GLY A 31 -10.62 0.61 -9.22
N TYR A 32 -11.47 0.55 -8.20
CA TYR A 32 -11.47 1.51 -7.09
C TYR A 32 -10.49 1.15 -5.98
N MET A 33 -10.17 -0.15 -5.81
CA MET A 33 -9.26 -0.61 -4.76
C MET A 33 -8.31 -1.70 -5.27
N SER A 34 -7.06 -1.67 -4.83
CA SER A 34 -6.06 -2.73 -5.00
C SER A 34 -5.85 -3.49 -3.70
N GLU A 35 -5.27 -4.70 -3.78
CA GLU A 35 -4.60 -5.29 -2.62
C GLU A 35 -3.57 -4.28 -2.08
N VAL A 36 -3.56 -4.03 -0.77
CA VAL A 36 -2.66 -3.06 -0.14
C VAL A 36 -1.39 -3.75 0.33
N THR A 37 -0.40 -3.80 -0.54
CA THR A 37 0.90 -4.46 -0.30
C THR A 37 2.03 -3.44 -0.26
N ALA A 38 3.07 -3.69 0.51
CA ALA A 38 4.20 -2.77 0.65
C ALA A 38 5.05 -2.64 -0.62
N LEU A 39 4.88 -3.55 -1.58
CA LEU A 39 5.55 -3.52 -2.88
C LEU A 39 4.50 -3.60 -4.00
N GLN A 40 4.39 -2.52 -4.75
CA GLN A 40 3.41 -2.38 -5.83
C GLN A 40 3.87 -1.32 -6.83
N VAL A 41 3.48 -1.44 -8.08
CA VAL A 41 3.78 -0.47 -9.15
C VAL A 41 2.46 0.09 -9.69
N ASP A 42 2.38 1.41 -9.84
CA ASP A 42 1.25 2.16 -10.40
C ASP A 42 -0.12 1.80 -9.78
N GLY A 43 -0.13 1.46 -8.48
CA GLY A 43 -1.33 1.02 -7.79
C GLY A 43 -1.92 -0.27 -8.39
N ASP A 44 -1.11 -1.09 -9.05
CA ASP A 44 -1.51 -2.32 -9.77
C ASP A 44 -2.61 -2.10 -10.82
N ARG A 45 -2.67 -0.90 -11.41
CA ARG A 45 -3.63 -0.58 -12.48
C ARG A 45 -3.28 -1.33 -13.76
N ARG A 46 -4.28 -1.95 -14.40
CA ARG A 46 -4.11 -2.52 -15.75
C ARG A 46 -3.72 -1.44 -16.77
N ASN A 47 -4.30 -0.26 -16.65
CA ASN A 47 -3.90 0.94 -17.37
C ASN A 47 -3.40 2.00 -16.37
N PRO A 48 -2.08 2.20 -16.24
CA PRO A 48 -1.50 3.16 -15.29
C PRO A 48 -1.94 4.61 -15.50
N ALA A 49 -2.31 4.98 -16.73
CA ALA A 49 -2.74 6.34 -17.06
C ALA A 49 -4.20 6.64 -16.67
N ALA A 50 -4.99 5.61 -16.34
CA ALA A 50 -6.39 5.78 -15.96
C ALA A 50 -6.52 5.92 -14.44
N ALA A 51 -7.31 6.88 -13.97
CA ALA A 51 -7.61 7.04 -12.55
C ALA A 51 -8.32 5.80 -12.00
N THR A 52 -9.31 5.28 -12.74
CA THR A 52 -10.02 4.04 -12.45
C THR A 52 -9.64 2.98 -13.47
N SER A 53 -9.13 1.86 -13.01
CA SER A 53 -8.67 0.75 -13.85
C SER A 53 -8.68 -0.55 -13.04
N PRO A 54 -9.16 -1.66 -13.59
CA PRO A 54 -9.12 -2.96 -12.91
C PRO A 54 -7.74 -3.26 -12.32
N ARG A 55 -7.74 -3.86 -11.13
CA ARG A 55 -6.55 -4.28 -10.39
C ARG A 55 -6.46 -5.80 -10.36
N SER A 56 -5.26 -6.33 -10.20
CA SER A 56 -5.06 -7.77 -10.03
C SER A 56 -5.13 -8.19 -8.56
N THR A 57 -5.07 -9.49 -8.33
CA THR A 57 -4.91 -10.08 -6.99
C THR A 57 -3.45 -10.34 -6.63
N THR A 58 -2.49 -9.94 -7.49
CA THR A 58 -1.07 -10.28 -7.36
C THR A 58 -0.13 -9.10 -7.61
N PRO A 59 -0.35 -7.94 -6.92
CA PRO A 59 0.44 -6.73 -7.18
C PRO A 59 1.94 -6.91 -6.96
N VAL A 60 2.35 -7.69 -5.94
CA VAL A 60 3.75 -7.97 -5.65
C VAL A 60 4.42 -8.72 -6.79
N ALA A 61 3.77 -9.77 -7.28
CA ALA A 61 4.28 -10.55 -8.41
C ALA A 61 4.37 -9.70 -9.69
N ASN A 62 3.39 -8.81 -9.93
CA ASN A 62 3.41 -7.87 -11.04
C ASN A 62 4.58 -6.87 -10.92
N ALA A 63 4.81 -6.30 -9.74
CA ALA A 63 5.96 -5.44 -9.48
C ALA A 63 7.30 -6.16 -9.80
N GLY A 64 7.41 -7.42 -9.41
CA GLY A 64 8.56 -8.26 -9.72
C GLY A 64 8.76 -8.49 -11.23
N LYS A 65 7.67 -8.69 -11.98
CA LYS A 65 7.71 -8.82 -13.45
C LYS A 65 8.17 -7.52 -14.11
N PHE A 66 7.64 -6.37 -13.68
CA PHE A 66 8.07 -5.06 -14.17
C PHE A 66 9.54 -4.81 -13.90
N PHE A 67 10.01 -5.12 -12.69
CA PHE A 67 11.41 -4.97 -12.32
C PHE A 67 12.31 -5.89 -13.16
N LYS A 68 11.94 -7.18 -13.33
CA LYS A 68 12.66 -8.12 -14.20
C LYS A 68 12.76 -7.59 -15.63
N THR A 69 11.66 -7.06 -16.18
CA THR A 69 11.62 -6.47 -17.52
C THR A 69 12.56 -5.27 -17.63
N ALA A 70 12.58 -4.39 -16.63
CA ALA A 70 13.45 -3.21 -16.58
C ALA A 70 14.94 -3.57 -16.52
N LEU A 71 15.30 -4.71 -15.91
CA LEU A 71 16.68 -5.24 -15.90
C LEU A 71 17.13 -5.81 -17.26
N GLY A 72 16.21 -6.05 -18.18
CA GLY A 72 16.50 -6.50 -19.55
C GLY A 72 17.14 -7.88 -19.61
N THR A 73 18.07 -8.06 -20.55
CA THR A 73 18.72 -9.33 -20.82
C THR A 73 19.52 -9.88 -19.63
N SER A 74 20.02 -9.01 -18.75
CA SER A 74 20.78 -9.45 -17.56
C SER A 74 19.93 -10.27 -16.58
N ALA A 75 18.61 -10.09 -16.57
CA ALA A 75 17.69 -10.82 -15.72
C ALA A 75 16.77 -11.79 -16.48
N ALA A 76 17.00 -12.03 -17.77
CA ALA A 76 16.10 -12.84 -18.60
C ALA A 76 15.82 -14.23 -17.99
N ALA A 77 16.83 -14.88 -17.42
CA ALA A 77 16.71 -16.18 -16.76
C ALA A 77 16.38 -16.10 -15.25
N ALA A 78 16.20 -14.88 -14.69
CA ALA A 78 16.00 -14.72 -13.26
C ALA A 78 14.68 -15.36 -12.80
N VAL A 79 14.74 -16.11 -11.70
CA VAL A 79 13.57 -16.61 -10.98
C VAL A 79 13.09 -15.56 -10.00
N ILE A 80 11.77 -15.29 -10.01
CA ILE A 80 11.13 -14.38 -9.07
C ILE A 80 10.56 -15.20 -7.91
N SER A 81 10.80 -14.76 -6.68
CA SER A 81 10.24 -15.36 -5.45
C SER A 81 9.90 -14.27 -4.44
N GLU A 82 9.00 -14.55 -3.51
CA GLU A 82 8.66 -13.67 -2.40
C GLU A 82 9.30 -14.21 -1.11
N ALA A 83 10.01 -13.36 -0.39
CA ALA A 83 10.55 -13.67 0.93
C ALA A 83 10.98 -12.38 1.65
N LYS A 84 10.99 -12.43 2.98
CA LYS A 84 11.56 -11.36 3.79
C LYS A 84 13.06 -11.24 3.53
N MET A 85 13.55 -10.01 3.38
CA MET A 85 14.97 -9.73 3.19
C MET A 85 15.77 -10.16 4.42
N PRO A 86 16.86 -10.94 4.25
CA PRO A 86 17.75 -11.26 5.35
C PRO A 86 18.41 -10.00 5.93
N PRO A 87 18.67 -9.97 7.26
CA PRO A 87 19.38 -8.85 7.85
C PRO A 87 20.82 -8.74 7.32
N GLY A 88 21.36 -7.52 7.30
CA GLY A 88 22.75 -7.28 6.89
C GLY A 88 23.01 -7.24 5.39
N MET A 89 21.98 -7.33 4.55
CA MET A 89 22.13 -7.16 3.10
C MET A 89 22.55 -5.73 2.76
N LYS A 90 23.54 -5.60 1.86
CA LYS A 90 24.01 -4.29 1.39
C LYS A 90 22.98 -3.66 0.45
N GLN A 91 22.54 -2.44 0.77
CA GLN A 91 21.74 -1.65 -0.15
C GLN A 91 22.62 -1.18 -1.33
N ILE A 92 22.18 -1.44 -2.56
CA ILE A 92 22.89 -1.03 -3.79
C ILE A 92 22.21 0.13 -4.49
N ALA A 93 20.91 0.32 -4.29
CA ALA A 93 20.16 1.46 -4.84
C ALA A 93 18.93 1.76 -3.97
N SER A 94 18.40 2.97 -4.11
CA SER A 94 17.12 3.37 -3.54
C SER A 94 16.39 4.32 -4.47
N VAL A 95 15.06 4.28 -4.42
CA VAL A 95 14.18 5.23 -5.09
C VAL A 95 13.22 5.78 -4.04
N TYR A 96 13.04 7.08 -4.05
CA TYR A 96 12.11 7.77 -3.15
C TYR A 96 10.85 8.15 -3.93
N SER A 97 9.70 7.98 -3.29
CA SER A 97 8.44 8.52 -3.80
C SER A 97 8.42 10.05 -3.72
N GLN A 98 7.37 10.65 -4.28
CA GLN A 98 7.07 12.07 -4.04
C GLN A 98 6.87 12.34 -2.54
N PRO A 99 7.07 13.58 -2.07
CA PRO A 99 6.77 13.95 -0.69
C PRO A 99 5.34 13.61 -0.29
N ILE A 100 5.14 13.24 0.97
CA ILE A 100 3.80 12.88 1.51
C ILE A 100 2.74 13.96 1.24
N SER A 101 3.10 15.23 1.30
CA SER A 101 2.19 16.34 0.98
C SER A 101 1.65 16.27 -0.45
N GLN A 102 2.47 15.85 -1.42
CA GLN A 102 2.03 15.64 -2.80
C GLN A 102 1.17 14.39 -2.94
N TRP A 103 1.49 13.32 -2.20
CA TRP A 103 0.66 12.12 -2.14
C TRP A 103 -0.74 12.43 -1.60
N VAL A 104 -0.82 13.16 -0.48
CA VAL A 104 -2.10 13.58 0.09
C VAL A 104 -2.89 14.43 -0.91
N LYS A 105 -2.24 15.41 -1.55
CA LYS A 105 -2.89 16.24 -2.58
C LYS A 105 -3.43 15.40 -3.73
N TYR A 106 -2.63 14.49 -4.28
CA TYR A 106 -3.04 13.63 -5.40
C TYR A 106 -4.18 12.72 -4.97
N MET A 107 -4.06 12.04 -3.83
CA MET A 107 -5.09 11.16 -3.26
C MET A 107 -6.43 11.88 -3.13
N LEU A 108 -6.45 13.11 -2.60
CA LEU A 108 -7.67 13.90 -2.45
C LEU A 108 -8.25 14.34 -3.80
N LEU A 109 -7.40 14.72 -4.77
CA LEU A 109 -7.86 15.17 -6.09
C LEU A 109 -8.43 14.04 -6.94
N THR A 110 -7.90 12.82 -6.80
CA THR A 110 -8.30 11.67 -7.61
C THR A 110 -9.20 10.70 -6.86
N SER A 111 -9.44 10.94 -5.58
CA SER A 111 -10.17 10.02 -4.69
C SER A 111 -9.57 8.60 -4.72
N ASP A 112 -8.23 8.51 -4.61
CA ASP A 112 -7.52 7.24 -4.71
C ASP A 112 -7.57 6.48 -3.38
N ASN A 113 -8.45 5.50 -3.31
CA ASN A 113 -8.64 4.66 -2.13
C ASN A 113 -7.38 3.88 -1.75
N THR A 114 -6.65 3.36 -2.75
CA THR A 114 -5.41 2.61 -2.49
C THR A 114 -4.34 3.49 -1.85
N GLN A 115 -4.21 4.74 -2.30
CA GLN A 115 -3.28 5.70 -1.67
C GLN A 115 -3.71 6.09 -0.27
N ALA A 116 -5.02 6.24 -0.02
CA ALA A 116 -5.54 6.51 1.32
C ALA A 116 -5.17 5.40 2.30
N GLU A 117 -5.27 4.14 1.87
CA GLU A 117 -4.85 2.98 2.66
C GLU A 117 -3.34 2.97 2.93
N TYR A 118 -2.51 3.26 1.94
CA TYR A 118 -1.06 3.38 2.17
C TYR A 118 -0.74 4.44 3.21
N LEU A 119 -1.36 5.62 3.11
CA LEU A 119 -1.15 6.70 4.08
C LEU A 119 -1.57 6.27 5.49
N ALA A 120 -2.73 5.62 5.63
CA ALA A 120 -3.19 5.11 6.91
C ALA A 120 -2.22 4.08 7.52
N ARG A 121 -1.74 3.11 6.72
CA ARG A 121 -0.76 2.12 7.16
C ARG A 121 0.59 2.75 7.52
N LEU A 122 1.04 3.77 6.78
CA LEU A 122 2.24 4.53 7.12
C LEU A 122 2.08 5.32 8.43
N VAL A 123 0.87 5.88 8.70
CA VAL A 123 0.55 6.48 10.01
C VAL A 123 0.67 5.43 11.11
N SER A 124 0.15 4.23 10.90
CA SER A 124 0.27 3.13 11.86
C SER A 124 1.73 2.83 12.19
N LEU A 125 2.58 2.64 11.19
CA LEU A 125 4.01 2.42 11.39
C LEU A 125 4.69 3.59 12.11
N LYS A 126 4.34 4.83 11.75
CA LYS A 126 4.89 6.04 12.38
C LYS A 126 4.54 6.14 13.86
N GLN A 127 3.37 5.64 14.25
CA GLN A 127 2.92 5.59 15.65
C GLN A 127 3.46 4.35 16.41
N GLY A 128 4.32 3.55 15.79
CA GLY A 128 4.95 2.38 16.42
C GLY A 128 4.11 1.09 16.37
N PHE A 129 3.05 1.05 15.55
CA PHE A 129 2.27 -0.15 15.29
C PHE A 129 2.82 -0.92 14.09
N ASP A 130 2.12 -1.97 13.68
CA ASP A 130 2.59 -2.95 12.69
C ASP A 130 2.13 -2.70 11.24
N GLY A 131 1.37 -1.63 11.00
CA GLY A 131 0.85 -1.30 9.68
C GLY A 131 -0.29 -2.21 9.19
N SER A 132 -0.90 -3.02 10.06
CA SER A 132 -2.08 -3.83 9.74
C SER A 132 -3.38 -3.01 9.76
N PHE A 133 -4.46 -3.49 9.12
CA PHE A 133 -5.80 -2.89 9.27
C PHE A 133 -6.24 -2.83 10.73
N ASN A 134 -5.95 -3.86 11.52
CA ASN A 134 -6.32 -3.92 12.93
C ASN A 134 -5.67 -2.82 13.77
N SER A 135 -4.52 -2.31 13.34
CA SER A 135 -3.80 -1.24 14.04
C SER A 135 -4.31 0.17 13.72
N LEU A 136 -5.05 0.36 12.61
CA LEU A 136 -5.43 1.68 12.10
C LEU A 136 -6.26 2.48 13.08
N ASN A 137 -7.24 1.86 13.73
CA ASN A 137 -8.10 2.56 14.69
C ASN A 137 -7.30 3.22 15.82
N ALA A 138 -6.39 2.47 16.43
CA ALA A 138 -5.53 2.99 17.50
C ALA A 138 -4.53 4.03 16.98
N ALA A 139 -3.87 3.74 15.86
CA ALA A 139 -2.84 4.59 15.28
C ALA A 139 -3.37 5.96 14.84
N ILE A 140 -4.51 5.98 14.13
CA ILE A 140 -5.11 7.22 13.64
C ILE A 140 -5.66 8.05 14.80
N LYS A 141 -6.34 7.41 15.78
CA LYS A 141 -6.77 8.11 17.00
C LYS A 141 -5.61 8.74 17.75
N MET A 142 -4.50 8.02 17.90
CA MET A 142 -3.30 8.55 18.53
C MET A 142 -2.74 9.76 17.77
N GLY A 143 -2.70 9.71 16.43
CA GLY A 143 -2.28 10.82 15.60
C GLY A 143 -3.20 12.05 15.73
N LEU A 144 -4.52 11.87 15.72
CA LEU A 144 -5.50 12.94 15.87
C LEU A 144 -5.39 13.61 17.25
N ASN A 145 -5.29 12.82 18.32
CA ASN A 145 -5.14 13.34 19.66
C ASN A 145 -3.85 14.18 19.83
N ALA A 146 -2.77 13.81 19.13
CA ALA A 146 -1.54 14.60 19.11
C ALA A 146 -1.71 15.97 18.44
N THR A 147 -2.74 16.17 17.61
CA THR A 147 -3.10 17.45 17.00
C THR A 147 -4.24 18.16 17.74
N MET A 148 -4.57 17.73 18.96
CA MET A 148 -5.65 18.23 19.80
C MET A 148 -7.06 18.00 19.21
N LEU A 149 -7.20 17.13 18.22
CA LEU A 149 -8.50 16.69 17.71
C LEU A 149 -9.02 15.51 18.54
N SER A 150 -10.25 15.62 19.04
CA SER A 150 -10.86 14.54 19.80
C SER A 150 -11.17 13.35 18.88
N SER A 151 -10.78 12.16 19.28
CA SER A 151 -11.08 10.93 18.55
C SER A 151 -12.11 10.02 19.24
N ALA A 152 -12.80 10.55 20.26
CA ALA A 152 -13.65 9.76 21.16
C ALA A 152 -14.77 8.99 20.43
N ASN A 153 -15.37 9.59 19.41
CA ASN A 153 -16.52 9.05 18.68
C ASN A 153 -16.16 8.54 17.28
N LEU A 154 -14.89 8.18 17.06
CA LEU A 154 -14.43 7.60 15.82
C LEU A 154 -14.32 6.09 15.93
N THR A 155 -14.73 5.38 14.88
CA THR A 155 -14.35 3.99 14.63
C THR A 155 -13.74 3.92 13.24
N ILE A 156 -12.52 3.41 13.14
CA ILE A 156 -11.75 3.37 11.91
C ILE A 156 -11.41 1.93 11.59
N LYS A 157 -11.93 1.42 10.48
CA LYS A 157 -11.66 0.09 9.95
C LYS A 157 -10.60 0.13 8.85
N ASP A 158 -10.64 1.19 8.05
CA ASP A 158 -9.74 1.39 6.93
C ASP A 158 -9.38 2.88 6.77
N GLY A 159 -8.50 3.19 5.86
CA GLY A 159 -8.09 4.56 5.58
C GLY A 159 -8.85 5.22 4.42
N SER A 160 -9.53 4.43 3.60
CA SER A 160 -10.22 4.88 2.39
C SER A 160 -11.69 5.26 2.61
N GLY A 161 -12.31 4.68 3.62
CA GLY A 161 -13.74 4.83 3.86
C GLY A 161 -14.62 3.83 3.10
N LEU A 162 -14.03 2.82 2.45
CA LEU A 162 -14.78 1.77 1.74
C LEU A 162 -15.53 0.83 2.70
N SER A 163 -15.01 0.65 3.91
CA SER A 163 -15.67 -0.17 4.91
C SER A 163 -16.88 0.54 5.52
N ASP A 164 -18.04 -0.08 5.46
CA ASP A 164 -19.28 0.38 6.12
C ASP A 164 -19.19 0.38 7.66
N PHE A 165 -18.13 -0.21 8.22
CA PHE A 165 -17.88 -0.24 9.65
C PHE A 165 -17.04 0.95 10.16
N ASN A 166 -16.67 1.88 9.29
CA ASN A 166 -16.19 3.18 9.74
C ASN A 166 -17.35 3.98 10.37
N SER A 167 -17.07 4.71 11.43
CA SER A 167 -18.07 5.55 12.08
C SER A 167 -17.47 6.88 12.53
N ILE A 168 -18.12 7.96 12.12
CA ILE A 168 -17.75 9.32 12.49
C ILE A 168 -19.02 10.13 12.74
N THR A 169 -19.02 10.95 13.79
CA THR A 169 -20.17 11.79 14.08
C THR A 169 -20.21 13.03 13.18
N PRO A 170 -21.42 13.57 12.82
CA PRO A 170 -21.54 14.76 11.98
C PRO A 170 -20.91 16.04 12.57
N LYS A 171 -20.58 16.03 13.86
CA LYS A 171 -19.90 17.16 14.53
C LYS A 171 -18.39 17.10 14.46
N TYR A 172 -17.86 16.07 13.83
CA TYR A 172 -16.43 15.90 13.65
C TYR A 172 -15.93 16.64 12.38
#